data_6b69301a60802cbf588888137d8db207
#
_entry.id   6b69301a60802cbf588888137d8db207
#
_cell.length_a   1.000
_cell.length_b   1.000
_cell.length_c   1.000
_cell.angle_alpha   90.00
_cell.angle_beta   90.00
_cell.angle_gamma   90.00
#
_symmetry.space_group_name_H-M   'P 1'
#
loop_
_entity.id
_entity.type
_entity.pdbx_description
1 polymer ?
#
loop_
_entity_poly.entity_id
_entity_poly.type
_entity_poly.pdbx_seq_one_letter_code
_entity_poly.pdbx_strand_id
1 'polypeptide(L)'
;MWLAAVVMNVVPAMAQHARAVHGQQLVTDSVYQLEEVVARGTQHVSPHQTITRAQIDALASNNVADALKYLAGVQIKDYGGLGGQKTVNVRSLGSQHVGVYLDGVRITNAQNGTVDLGKYSLSTLEAVSLFNANKTEPLMTASEYASAATIYLKTRRPDSTALHAGYSYGSFNTHKVNLNYSYHRLGFLDMQYTHTDGDYPFHYHTEYEDTTGTRRNSDLDQFRAESCVFLGPLQWHTYYYISYRGLPGGIVRRLSDLYTDVGREWDQNFFSQLSWQDHFGSFGLRAILKYANDRLHYRSDYDYNMSVHSNVTYHQQDAYGAVAASYSYKDLGVSLSSDLRWSDLTADLKHFSYVYRLDNKTSLSVFYRWKGLALNATGLYTYCRDHTRRQADPLHRFTWDAMASYTLGDWTLRTFYKSVFRIPTLNDLYYTLVGNRSLRPEYTKQVDVGFSYSHDWLQVQLDGYYNHVKDRIVCLPLKGSFQWSMLNYGYTRCLGVDLSVNATFKHHIIMLSGTFQDDRNRTNPGGKDYNDFVAYAPRWSFSAIYTFLWKGWSASVSDMFVDKRYWTAQNSVDDPLDAYNCTDVKVGYTYRWLTVEAECQNLFDKPYEMIQRWPMPGRRYAVTMKFTL
;
A
#
# COMPACT_ATOMS: atom_id res chain seq x y z
N MET A 1 -0.61 14.13 -27.90
CA MET A 1 -1.54 14.65 -28.95
C MET A 1 -2.63 13.65 -29.37
N TRP A 2 -2.41 12.33 -29.34
CA TRP A 2 -3.44 11.33 -29.73
C TRP A 2 -4.51 11.07 -28.66
N LEU A 3 -4.22 11.20 -27.38
CA LEU A 3 -5.20 11.03 -26.30
C LEU A 3 -6.24 12.18 -26.24
N ALA A 4 -5.84 13.40 -26.59
CA ALA A 4 -6.76 14.55 -26.67
C ALA A 4 -7.76 14.41 -27.83
N ALA A 5 -7.39 13.75 -28.91
CA ALA A 5 -8.25 13.51 -30.07
C ALA A 5 -9.33 12.45 -29.81
N VAL A 6 -9.06 11.46 -28.96
CA VAL A 6 -10.04 10.42 -28.58
C VAL A 6 -11.08 10.99 -27.60
N VAL A 7 -10.67 11.86 -26.68
CA VAL A 7 -11.59 12.50 -25.74
C VAL A 7 -12.51 13.52 -26.44
N MET A 8 -12.03 14.23 -27.47
CA MET A 8 -12.85 15.21 -28.20
C MET A 8 -13.87 14.58 -29.18
N ASN A 9 -13.68 13.32 -29.59
CA ASN A 9 -14.61 12.66 -30.49
C ASN A 9 -15.71 11.81 -29.81
N VAL A 10 -15.56 11.52 -28.52
CA VAL A 10 -16.57 10.77 -27.73
C VAL A 10 -17.62 11.69 -27.11
N VAL A 11 -17.28 12.95 -26.81
CA VAL A 11 -18.19 13.90 -26.19
C VAL A 11 -19.36 14.36 -27.09
N PRO A 12 -19.23 14.57 -28.42
CA PRO A 12 -20.36 14.95 -29.26
C PRO A 12 -21.38 13.84 -29.51
N ALA A 13 -20.96 12.57 -29.51
CA ALA A 13 -21.88 11.45 -29.73
C ALA A 13 -22.79 11.18 -28.52
N MET A 14 -22.40 11.60 -27.32
CA MET A 14 -23.20 11.46 -26.10
C MET A 14 -24.23 12.59 -25.91
N ALA A 15 -24.04 13.76 -26.53
CA ALA A 15 -24.94 14.89 -26.41
C ALA A 15 -26.23 14.76 -27.24
N GLN A 16 -26.31 13.84 -28.20
CA GLN A 16 -27.51 13.65 -29.02
C GLN A 16 -28.54 12.68 -28.41
N HIS A 17 -28.22 11.93 -27.36
CA HIS A 17 -29.17 11.03 -26.68
C HIS A 17 -29.83 11.62 -25.43
N ALA A 18 -29.49 12.85 -25.04
CA ALA A 18 -30.01 13.49 -23.82
C ALA A 18 -31.31 14.29 -24.01
N ARG A 19 -32.01 14.14 -25.14
CA ARG A 19 -33.26 14.87 -25.43
C ARG A 19 -34.52 13.98 -25.45
N ALA A 20 -34.73 13.15 -24.48
CA ALA A 20 -36.06 12.59 -24.21
C ALA A 20 -36.08 11.87 -22.86
N VAL A 21 -36.21 12.59 -21.75
CA VAL A 21 -37.05 12.16 -20.60
C VAL A 21 -37.34 13.41 -19.75
N HIS A 22 -38.52 14.01 -19.99
CA HIS A 22 -39.09 14.97 -19.06
C HIS A 22 -40.03 14.19 -18.13
N GLY A 23 -39.84 14.39 -16.82
CA GLY A 23 -40.86 14.17 -15.82
C GLY A 23 -40.67 12.95 -14.95
N GLN A 24 -39.85 13.07 -13.92
CA GLN A 24 -40.09 12.42 -12.64
C GLN A 24 -39.58 13.27 -11.48
N GLN A 25 -40.44 13.36 -10.48
CA GLN A 25 -40.36 14.19 -9.27
C GLN A 25 -39.00 14.05 -8.55
N LEU A 26 -38.47 15.21 -8.16
CA LEU A 26 -37.42 15.36 -7.16
C LEU A 26 -37.90 14.69 -5.83
N VAL A 27 -37.42 13.51 -5.58
CA VAL A 27 -37.53 12.89 -4.25
C VAL A 27 -36.44 13.51 -3.39
N THR A 28 -36.85 14.51 -2.61
CA THR A 28 -36.11 15.06 -1.50
C THR A 28 -36.24 14.12 -0.32
N ASP A 29 -35.41 13.07 -0.28
CA ASP A 29 -35.03 12.37 0.94
C ASP A 29 -33.84 11.47 0.61
N SER A 30 -32.66 12.06 0.53
CA SER A 30 -31.43 11.28 0.69
C SER A 30 -31.19 11.08 2.19
N VAL A 31 -32.06 10.28 2.81
CA VAL A 31 -31.70 9.54 3.99
C VAL A 31 -30.54 8.65 3.54
N TYR A 32 -29.36 8.85 4.10
CA TYR A 32 -28.36 7.79 4.14
C TYR A 32 -28.96 6.63 4.91
N GLN A 33 -29.74 5.80 4.24
CA GLN A 33 -29.89 4.43 4.65
C GLN A 33 -28.49 3.86 4.38
N LEU A 34 -27.70 3.72 5.46
CA LEU A 34 -26.73 2.65 5.52
C LEU A 34 -27.53 1.43 5.09
N GLU A 35 -27.38 1.00 3.83
CA GLU A 35 -27.75 -0.37 3.47
C GLU A 35 -27.07 -1.16 4.55
N GLU A 36 -27.89 -1.89 5.29
CA GLU A 36 -27.45 -2.85 6.27
C GLU A 36 -26.43 -3.69 5.49
N VAL A 37 -25.14 -3.42 5.71
CA VAL A 37 -24.07 -4.22 5.14
C VAL A 37 -24.15 -5.51 5.92
N VAL A 38 -25.18 -6.29 5.57
CA VAL A 38 -25.23 -7.69 5.92
C VAL A 38 -24.04 -8.27 5.19
N ALA A 39 -22.94 -8.33 5.90
CA ALA A 39 -21.74 -9.04 5.49
C ALA A 39 -22.02 -10.55 5.50
N ARG A 40 -23.02 -10.97 4.74
CA ARG A 40 -23.11 -12.33 4.20
C ARG A 40 -22.08 -12.44 3.08
N GLY A 41 -20.88 -11.89 3.34
CA GLY A 41 -19.72 -12.03 2.49
C GLY A 41 -19.26 -13.47 2.54
N THR A 42 -18.79 -13.96 1.40
CA THR A 42 -17.99 -15.17 1.27
C THR A 42 -17.05 -15.30 2.47
N GLN A 43 -17.24 -16.34 3.28
CA GLN A 43 -16.37 -16.62 4.43
C GLN A 43 -14.94 -16.78 3.92
N HIS A 44 -14.11 -15.78 4.15
CA HIS A 44 -12.70 -15.86 3.80
C HIS A 44 -11.99 -16.79 4.80
N VAL A 45 -11.35 -17.81 4.29
CA VAL A 45 -10.55 -18.76 5.08
C VAL A 45 -9.31 -18.05 5.66
N SER A 46 -8.79 -17.04 4.96
CA SER A 46 -7.57 -16.33 5.35
C SER A 46 -7.83 -15.15 6.29
N PRO A 47 -6.92 -14.87 7.23
CA PRO A 47 -6.99 -13.65 8.03
C PRO A 47 -6.91 -12.42 7.12
N HIS A 48 -7.92 -11.56 7.20
CA HIS A 48 -7.97 -10.33 6.41
C HIS A 48 -8.62 -9.20 7.21
N GLN A 49 -8.19 -7.99 6.92
CA GLN A 49 -8.74 -6.77 7.45
C GLN A 49 -9.14 -5.88 6.27
N THR A 50 -10.31 -5.26 6.33
CA THR A 50 -10.83 -4.43 5.25
C THR A 50 -11.29 -3.09 5.79
N ILE A 51 -10.87 -2.02 5.12
CA ILE A 51 -11.38 -0.66 5.30
C ILE A 51 -12.39 -0.43 4.18
N THR A 52 -13.65 -0.30 4.54
CA THR A 52 -14.78 -0.12 3.62
C THR A 52 -14.90 1.32 3.14
N ARG A 53 -15.71 1.58 2.11
CA ARG A 53 -15.97 2.95 1.61
C ARG A 53 -16.43 3.90 2.73
N ALA A 54 -17.39 3.49 3.56
CA ALA A 54 -17.90 4.32 4.66
C ALA A 54 -16.80 4.69 5.67
N GLN A 55 -15.88 3.76 5.96
CA GLN A 55 -14.74 4.00 6.83
C GLN A 55 -13.71 4.92 6.16
N ILE A 56 -13.43 4.73 4.85
CA ILE A 56 -12.53 5.59 4.07
C ILE A 56 -13.03 7.04 4.10
N ASP A 57 -14.32 7.27 3.88
CA ASP A 57 -14.91 8.62 3.86
C ASP A 57 -14.84 9.31 5.22
N ALA A 58 -14.86 8.53 6.29
CA ALA A 58 -14.80 9.02 7.67
C ALA A 58 -13.37 9.38 8.12
N LEU A 59 -12.34 8.81 7.52
CA LEU A 59 -10.95 9.05 7.91
C LEU A 59 -10.44 10.42 7.45
N ALA A 60 -9.58 11.05 8.26
CA ALA A 60 -8.75 12.18 7.85
C ALA A 60 -7.51 11.67 7.09
N SER A 61 -7.73 10.96 5.98
CA SER A 61 -6.69 10.28 5.20
C SER A 61 -6.61 10.83 3.79
N ASN A 62 -5.39 11.06 3.32
CA ASN A 62 -5.14 11.66 2.00
C ASN A 62 -4.83 10.62 0.91
N ASN A 63 -4.30 9.46 1.29
CA ASN A 63 -3.86 8.41 0.39
C ASN A 63 -4.00 7.04 1.04
N VAL A 64 -3.70 5.99 0.28
CA VAL A 64 -3.81 4.60 0.74
C VAL A 64 -2.93 4.31 1.95
N ALA A 65 -1.71 4.86 2.03
CA ALA A 65 -0.82 4.64 3.17
C ALA A 65 -1.43 5.17 4.48
N ASP A 66 -2.06 6.35 4.41
CA ASP A 66 -2.68 6.98 5.58
C ASP A 66 -3.87 6.17 6.12
N ALA A 67 -4.58 5.44 5.27
CA ALA A 67 -5.65 4.54 5.71
C ALA A 67 -5.10 3.23 6.29
N LEU A 68 -4.09 2.64 5.66
CA LEU A 68 -3.51 1.37 6.08
C LEU A 68 -2.85 1.42 7.47
N LYS A 69 -2.42 2.60 7.95
CA LYS A 69 -1.78 2.76 9.28
C LYS A 69 -2.67 2.29 10.44
N TYR A 70 -3.98 2.19 10.22
CA TYR A 70 -4.97 1.78 11.24
C TYR A 70 -5.23 0.27 11.27
N LEU A 71 -4.63 -0.52 10.37
CA LEU A 71 -4.78 -1.97 10.37
C LEU A 71 -3.75 -2.64 11.29
N ALA A 72 -4.15 -3.72 11.96
CA ALA A 72 -3.26 -4.49 12.80
C ALA A 72 -2.13 -5.13 11.98
N GLY A 73 -0.92 -5.17 12.54
CA GLY A 73 0.28 -5.69 11.89
C GLY A 73 0.92 -4.74 10.88
N VAL A 74 0.34 -3.57 10.64
CA VAL A 74 0.82 -2.61 9.62
C VAL A 74 1.70 -1.53 10.25
N GLN A 75 2.80 -1.24 9.58
CA GLN A 75 3.71 -0.15 9.89
C GLN A 75 3.95 0.66 8.63
N ILE A 76 3.74 1.96 8.70
CA ILE A 76 4.07 2.89 7.61
C ILE A 76 5.42 3.53 7.92
N LYS A 77 6.30 3.59 6.92
CA LYS A 77 7.48 4.45 6.91
C LYS A 77 7.20 5.64 6.02
N ASP A 78 7.22 6.84 6.59
CA ASP A 78 7.02 8.10 5.90
C ASP A 78 8.32 8.93 5.98
N TYR A 79 8.83 9.34 4.83
CA TYR A 79 10.11 10.04 4.69
C TYR A 79 9.95 11.56 4.59
N GLY A 80 8.87 12.14 5.05
CA GLY A 80 8.78 13.58 5.13
C GLY A 80 7.42 14.21 4.83
N GLY A 81 6.42 13.91 5.59
CA GLY A 81 5.16 14.65 5.56
C GLY A 81 4.32 14.44 4.29
N LEU A 82 3.81 15.52 3.68
CA LEU A 82 2.88 15.41 2.55
C LEU A 82 3.54 14.88 1.26
N GLY A 83 4.75 15.32 0.94
CA GLY A 83 5.52 14.91 -0.25
C GLY A 83 6.40 13.68 -0.05
N GLY A 84 6.53 13.16 1.18
CA GLY A 84 7.41 12.04 1.49
C GLY A 84 6.95 10.72 0.87
N GLN A 85 7.92 9.89 0.49
CA GLN A 85 7.66 8.52 0.08
C GLN A 85 7.04 7.72 1.24
N LYS A 86 5.98 6.96 0.97
CA LYS A 86 5.26 6.16 1.97
C LYS A 86 5.29 4.69 1.63
N THR A 87 6.02 3.90 2.41
CA THR A 87 6.09 2.45 2.23
C THR A 87 5.43 1.72 3.38
N VAL A 88 4.87 0.55 3.08
CA VAL A 88 4.18 -0.30 4.04
C VAL A 88 5.01 -1.53 4.39
N ASN A 89 5.08 -1.84 5.66
CA ASN A 89 5.63 -3.08 6.20
C ASN A 89 4.53 -3.81 6.96
N VAL A 90 4.44 -5.12 6.80
CA VAL A 90 3.43 -5.95 7.49
C VAL A 90 4.15 -6.99 8.33
N ARG A 91 3.82 -7.07 9.63
CA ARG A 91 4.38 -8.04 10.59
C ARG A 91 5.92 -8.09 10.56
N SER A 92 6.56 -6.94 10.39
CA SER A 92 8.02 -6.76 10.30
C SER A 92 8.75 -7.53 9.18
N LEU A 93 8.03 -8.04 8.18
CA LEU A 93 8.63 -8.79 7.08
C LEU A 93 9.42 -7.93 6.09
N GLY A 94 9.15 -6.62 6.07
CA GLY A 94 9.74 -5.67 5.11
C GLY A 94 8.81 -5.34 3.95
N SER A 95 8.93 -4.12 3.42
CA SER A 95 8.02 -3.63 2.38
C SER A 95 8.13 -4.38 1.05
N GLN A 96 9.28 -4.99 0.75
CA GLN A 96 9.46 -5.79 -0.47
C GLN A 96 8.74 -7.15 -0.41
N HIS A 97 8.30 -7.61 0.77
CA HIS A 97 7.50 -8.82 0.95
C HIS A 97 6.00 -8.59 0.83
N VAL A 98 5.58 -7.32 0.73
CA VAL A 98 4.18 -6.94 0.61
C VAL A 98 3.81 -6.77 -0.87
N GLY A 99 2.84 -7.55 -1.33
CA GLY A 99 2.25 -7.37 -2.65
C GLY A 99 1.13 -6.34 -2.62
N VAL A 100 1.13 -5.39 -3.54
CA VAL A 100 0.03 -4.42 -3.72
C VAL A 100 -0.68 -4.73 -5.03
N TYR A 101 -1.98 -4.89 -4.98
CA TYR A 101 -2.81 -5.27 -6.12
C TYR A 101 -3.96 -4.27 -6.29
N LEU A 102 -4.11 -3.76 -7.51
CA LEU A 102 -5.26 -2.95 -7.92
C LEU A 102 -6.16 -3.83 -8.80
N ASP A 103 -7.34 -4.16 -8.31
CA ASP A 103 -8.29 -5.08 -8.95
C ASP A 103 -7.67 -6.45 -9.32
N GLY A 104 -6.78 -6.94 -8.43
CA GLY A 104 -6.07 -8.21 -8.60
C GLY A 104 -4.90 -8.17 -9.60
N VAL A 105 -4.52 -6.99 -10.09
CA VAL A 105 -3.33 -6.77 -10.92
C VAL A 105 -2.23 -6.13 -10.09
N ARG A 106 -1.06 -6.77 -10.05
CA ARG A 106 0.05 -6.32 -9.22
C ARG A 106 0.57 -4.94 -9.66
N ILE A 107 0.65 -4.02 -8.69
CA ILE A 107 1.43 -2.80 -8.81
C ILE A 107 2.87 -3.13 -8.44
N THR A 108 3.81 -2.73 -9.26
CA THR A 108 5.21 -3.12 -9.10
C THR A 108 6.14 -1.96 -9.35
N ASN A 109 7.30 -2.04 -8.71
CA ASN A 109 8.47 -1.23 -9.02
C ASN A 109 9.65 -2.20 -9.22
N ALA A 110 10.14 -2.32 -10.46
CA ALA A 110 11.23 -3.24 -10.79
C ALA A 110 12.57 -2.77 -10.22
N GLN A 111 12.73 -1.47 -10.01
CA GLN A 111 13.96 -0.85 -9.52
C GLN A 111 14.25 -1.27 -8.07
N ASN A 112 13.32 -0.97 -7.13
CA ASN A 112 13.55 -1.15 -5.70
C ASN A 112 12.58 -2.13 -5.01
N GLY A 113 11.60 -2.66 -5.75
CA GLY A 113 10.66 -3.67 -5.25
C GLY A 113 9.62 -3.17 -4.26
N THR A 114 9.53 -1.86 -4.01
CA THR A 114 8.57 -1.25 -3.09
C THR A 114 7.59 -0.35 -3.84
N VAL A 115 6.38 -0.25 -3.32
CA VAL A 115 5.34 0.64 -3.86
C VAL A 115 5.20 1.84 -2.95
N ASP A 116 5.28 3.05 -3.53
CA ASP A 116 4.93 4.29 -2.82
C ASP A 116 3.40 4.44 -2.81
N LEU A 117 2.80 4.12 -1.65
CA LEU A 117 1.36 4.17 -1.47
C LEU A 117 0.83 5.61 -1.29
N GLY A 118 1.71 6.59 -1.14
CA GLY A 118 1.36 8.01 -1.14
C GLY A 118 0.81 8.50 -2.48
N LYS A 119 1.14 7.83 -3.58
CA LYS A 119 0.70 8.16 -4.95
C LYS A 119 -0.74 7.74 -5.25
N TYR A 120 -1.30 6.78 -4.47
CA TYR A 120 -2.65 6.22 -4.71
C TYR A 120 -3.68 6.90 -3.83
N SER A 121 -4.72 7.44 -4.46
CA SER A 121 -5.84 8.08 -3.75
C SER A 121 -6.85 7.06 -3.26
N LEU A 122 -7.58 7.47 -2.24
CA LEU A 122 -8.74 6.75 -1.73
C LEU A 122 -10.05 7.10 -2.47
N SER A 123 -10.08 8.16 -3.29
CA SER A 123 -11.31 8.67 -3.95
C SER A 123 -11.97 7.66 -4.87
N THR A 124 -11.16 6.87 -5.59
CA THR A 124 -11.61 5.90 -6.61
C THR A 124 -11.81 4.49 -6.05
N LEU A 125 -11.49 4.27 -4.76
CA LEU A 125 -11.52 2.96 -4.14
C LEU A 125 -12.84 2.68 -3.41
N GLU A 126 -13.36 1.47 -3.58
CA GLU A 126 -14.46 0.89 -2.80
C GLU A 126 -13.98 0.34 -1.45
N ALA A 127 -12.82 -0.30 -1.47
CA ALA A 127 -12.25 -0.91 -0.27
C ALA A 127 -10.73 -1.05 -0.38
N VAL A 128 -10.07 -1.06 0.77
CA VAL A 128 -8.67 -1.43 0.93
C VAL A 128 -8.60 -2.61 1.88
N SER A 129 -8.07 -3.75 1.41
CA SER A 129 -8.01 -4.99 2.19
C SER A 129 -6.58 -5.47 2.35
N LEU A 130 -6.23 -5.90 3.56
CA LEU A 130 -4.97 -6.54 3.89
C LEU A 130 -5.21 -8.03 4.15
N PHE A 131 -4.47 -8.90 3.47
CA PHE A 131 -4.45 -10.34 3.71
C PHE A 131 -3.06 -10.75 4.18
N ASN A 132 -2.99 -11.38 5.35
CA ASN A 132 -1.75 -11.95 5.90
C ASN A 132 -1.44 -13.35 5.34
N ALA A 133 -2.43 -13.99 4.72
CA ALA A 133 -2.30 -15.21 3.92
C ALA A 133 -2.81 -14.96 2.50
N ASN A 134 -2.91 -16.00 1.69
CA ASN A 134 -3.51 -15.86 0.36
C ASN A 134 -5.04 -15.76 0.45
N LYS A 135 -5.66 -15.05 -0.47
CA LYS A 135 -7.10 -15.15 -0.67
C LYS A 135 -7.46 -16.58 -1.07
N THR A 136 -8.70 -16.97 -0.83
CA THR A 136 -9.25 -18.28 -1.23
C THR A 136 -10.23 -18.16 -2.39
N GLU A 137 -9.92 -17.30 -3.36
CA GLU A 137 -10.71 -17.11 -4.57
C GLU A 137 -10.18 -18.00 -5.70
N PRO A 138 -11.07 -18.62 -6.51
CA PRO A 138 -10.63 -19.58 -7.52
C PRO A 138 -9.84 -18.97 -8.69
N LEU A 139 -10.02 -17.69 -9.00
CA LEU A 139 -9.43 -17.04 -10.18
C LEU A 139 -8.33 -16.06 -9.82
N MET A 140 -7.50 -16.41 -8.82
CA MET A 140 -6.29 -15.64 -8.49
C MET A 140 -5.20 -15.86 -9.54
N THR A 141 -4.40 -14.83 -9.79
CA THR A 141 -3.18 -14.93 -10.59
C THR A 141 -2.06 -15.62 -9.79
N ALA A 142 -1.09 -16.22 -10.48
CA ALA A 142 0.02 -16.88 -9.80
C ALA A 142 0.88 -15.90 -8.97
N SER A 143 0.97 -14.63 -9.41
CA SER A 143 1.69 -13.58 -8.67
C SER A 143 1.06 -13.25 -7.30
N GLU A 144 -0.26 -13.43 -7.13
CA GLU A 144 -0.95 -13.17 -5.86
C GLU A 144 -0.50 -14.13 -4.75
N TYR A 145 -0.01 -15.33 -5.10
CA TYR A 145 0.53 -16.31 -4.16
C TYR A 145 2.00 -16.06 -3.76
N ALA A 146 2.69 -15.14 -4.45
CA ALA A 146 4.14 -14.94 -4.29
C ALA A 146 4.54 -13.96 -3.18
N SER A 147 3.61 -13.32 -2.48
CA SER A 147 3.89 -12.30 -1.47
C SER A 147 3.59 -12.81 -0.06
N ALA A 148 4.33 -12.36 0.94
CA ALA A 148 4.11 -12.76 2.34
C ALA A 148 2.81 -12.17 2.92
N ALA A 149 2.51 -10.92 2.57
CA ALA A 149 1.24 -10.27 2.82
C ALA A 149 0.79 -9.55 1.54
N THR A 150 -0.52 -9.36 1.38
CA THR A 150 -1.08 -8.73 0.18
C THR A 150 -2.08 -7.64 0.54
N ILE A 151 -1.93 -6.49 -0.11
CA ILE A 151 -2.85 -5.37 -0.03
C ILE A 151 -3.64 -5.34 -1.34
N TYR A 152 -4.96 -5.38 -1.24
CA TYR A 152 -5.86 -5.27 -2.37
C TYR A 152 -6.57 -3.92 -2.33
N LEU A 153 -6.41 -3.18 -3.42
CA LEU A 153 -7.12 -1.95 -3.72
C LEU A 153 -8.25 -2.30 -4.66
N LYS A 154 -9.49 -2.19 -4.20
CA LYS A 154 -10.66 -2.48 -5.01
C LYS A 154 -11.24 -1.19 -5.55
N THR A 155 -11.30 -1.05 -6.87
CA THR A 155 -11.87 0.10 -7.55
C THR A 155 -13.39 0.15 -7.38
N ARG A 156 -13.92 1.35 -7.14
CA ARG A 156 -15.36 1.60 -7.03
C ARG A 156 -16.02 1.55 -8.40
N ARG A 157 -17.10 0.79 -8.49
CA ARG A 157 -17.99 0.84 -9.65
C ARG A 157 -19.10 1.86 -9.39
N PRO A 158 -19.27 2.90 -10.24
CA PRO A 158 -20.25 3.94 -9.97
C PRO A 158 -21.70 3.43 -10.12
N ASP A 159 -22.54 3.77 -9.15
CA ASP A 159 -23.97 3.41 -9.15
C ASP A 159 -24.85 4.48 -9.81
N SER A 160 -24.33 5.67 -10.01
CA SER A 160 -25.03 6.81 -10.59
C SER A 160 -24.14 7.58 -11.55
N THR A 161 -24.78 8.38 -12.42
CA THR A 161 -24.08 9.40 -13.21
C THR A 161 -24.03 10.66 -12.38
N ALA A 162 -22.82 11.16 -12.10
CA ALA A 162 -22.59 12.34 -11.27
C ALA A 162 -21.27 13.00 -11.63
N LEU A 163 -21.19 14.30 -11.37
CA LEU A 163 -19.96 15.08 -11.39
C LEU A 163 -19.66 15.51 -9.95
N HIS A 164 -18.53 15.07 -9.44
CA HIS A 164 -18.01 15.48 -8.14
C HIS A 164 -16.84 16.44 -8.35
N ALA A 165 -16.93 17.65 -7.81
CA ALA A 165 -15.85 18.62 -7.79
C ALA A 165 -15.50 18.93 -6.34
N GLY A 166 -14.22 18.94 -6.00
CA GLY A 166 -13.74 19.19 -4.65
C GLY A 166 -12.59 20.18 -4.62
N TYR A 167 -12.58 21.04 -3.61
CA TYR A 167 -11.45 21.89 -3.27
C TYR A 167 -11.16 21.81 -1.80
N SER A 168 -9.88 21.63 -1.46
CA SER A 168 -9.39 21.61 -0.09
C SER A 168 -8.26 22.61 0.09
N TYR A 169 -8.31 23.36 1.18
CA TYR A 169 -7.22 24.21 1.63
C TYR A 169 -6.77 23.77 3.03
N GLY A 170 -5.48 23.67 3.23
CA GLY A 170 -4.91 23.18 4.50
C GLY A 170 -3.61 23.86 4.90
N SER A 171 -3.08 23.44 6.04
CA SER A 171 -1.80 23.90 6.58
C SER A 171 -0.67 23.75 5.56
N PHE A 172 0.35 24.59 5.68
CA PHE A 172 1.53 24.62 4.81
C PHE A 172 1.21 24.97 3.36
N ASN A 173 0.24 25.89 3.18
CA ASN A 173 -0.24 26.33 1.87
C ASN A 173 -0.67 25.17 0.98
N THR A 174 -1.37 24.19 1.56
CA THR A 174 -1.79 22.99 0.83
C THR A 174 -3.10 23.24 0.10
N HIS A 175 -3.08 23.10 -1.21
CA HIS A 175 -4.25 23.19 -2.09
C HIS A 175 -4.47 21.85 -2.77
N LYS A 176 -5.70 21.33 -2.75
CA LYS A 176 -6.10 20.14 -3.50
C LYS A 176 -7.35 20.44 -4.30
N VAL A 177 -7.30 20.11 -5.57
CA VAL A 177 -8.45 20.15 -6.47
C VAL A 177 -8.72 18.73 -6.94
N ASN A 178 -9.96 18.29 -6.84
CA ASN A 178 -10.41 16.99 -7.33
C ASN A 178 -11.60 17.17 -8.25
N LEU A 179 -11.60 16.47 -9.37
CA LEU A 179 -12.71 16.39 -10.32
C LEU A 179 -12.94 14.91 -10.66
N ASN A 180 -14.12 14.41 -10.35
CA ASN A 180 -14.51 13.06 -10.66
C ASN A 180 -15.82 13.06 -11.43
N TYR A 181 -15.81 12.54 -12.64
CA TYR A 181 -16.99 12.27 -13.44
C TYR A 181 -17.27 10.78 -13.46
N SER A 182 -18.43 10.39 -13.00
CA SER A 182 -18.90 9.01 -13.01
C SER A 182 -20.08 8.85 -13.97
N TYR A 183 -20.12 7.74 -14.70
CA TYR A 183 -21.25 7.36 -15.53
C TYR A 183 -21.79 6.00 -15.07
N HIS A 184 -23.08 5.96 -14.78
CA HIS A 184 -23.77 4.83 -14.18
C HIS A 184 -23.29 3.47 -14.71
N ARG A 185 -22.70 2.65 -13.85
CA ARG A 185 -22.18 1.29 -14.10
C ARG A 185 -21.13 1.14 -15.19
N LEU A 186 -20.90 2.19 -16.00
CA LEU A 186 -19.94 2.13 -17.11
C LEU A 186 -18.53 2.46 -16.67
N GLY A 187 -18.35 3.46 -15.80
CA GLY A 187 -17.01 3.84 -15.38
C GLY A 187 -16.90 5.26 -14.83
N PHE A 188 -15.66 5.69 -14.60
CA PHE A 188 -15.36 7.03 -14.11
C PHE A 188 -14.05 7.57 -14.71
N LEU A 189 -13.90 8.88 -14.62
CA LEU A 189 -12.68 9.64 -14.81
C LEU A 189 -12.44 10.49 -13.55
N ASP A 190 -11.32 10.28 -12.87
CA ASP A 190 -10.91 11.04 -11.68
C ASP A 190 -9.63 11.79 -11.97
N MET A 191 -9.59 13.07 -11.65
CA MET A 191 -8.43 13.94 -11.80
C MET A 191 -8.19 14.67 -10.49
N GLN A 192 -6.94 14.70 -10.04
CA GLN A 192 -6.55 15.39 -8.82
C GLN A 192 -5.26 16.16 -9.04
N TYR A 193 -5.25 17.40 -8.60
CA TYR A 193 -4.05 18.22 -8.46
C TYR A 193 -3.84 18.56 -6.99
N THR A 194 -2.60 18.49 -6.54
CA THR A 194 -2.20 18.88 -5.19
C THR A 194 -0.94 19.73 -5.26
N HIS A 195 -0.99 20.87 -4.58
CA HIS A 195 0.14 21.74 -4.33
C HIS A 195 0.32 21.94 -2.83
N THR A 196 1.56 21.97 -2.35
CA THR A 196 1.90 22.36 -0.99
C THR A 196 3.30 22.92 -0.94
N ASP A 197 3.52 23.98 -0.16
CA ASP A 197 4.87 24.47 0.14
C ASP A 197 5.61 23.49 1.05
N GLY A 198 4.86 22.70 1.84
CA GLY A 198 5.39 21.63 2.68
C GLY A 198 6.27 22.08 3.85
N ASP A 199 6.50 23.37 3.99
CA ASP A 199 7.31 23.94 5.08
C ASP A 199 6.55 23.89 6.40
N TYR A 200 7.07 23.16 7.39
CA TYR A 200 6.41 23.02 8.68
C TYR A 200 7.38 23.18 9.86
N PRO A 201 6.90 23.78 10.97
CA PRO A 201 7.67 23.84 12.20
C PRO A 201 7.77 22.46 12.85
N PHE A 202 8.90 22.18 13.47
CA PHE A 202 9.09 20.98 14.27
C PHE A 202 10.02 21.29 15.45
N HIS A 203 9.87 20.50 16.53
CA HIS A 203 10.78 20.51 17.66
C HIS A 203 11.90 19.50 17.41
N TYR A 204 13.13 19.93 17.64
CA TYR A 204 14.34 19.12 17.46
C TYR A 204 15.09 19.01 18.77
N HIS A 205 15.22 17.79 19.24
CA HIS A 205 15.94 17.48 20.46
C HIS A 205 16.99 16.41 20.19
N THR A 206 18.23 16.71 20.50
CA THR A 206 19.38 15.77 20.48
C THR A 206 20.28 16.07 21.67
N GLU A 207 21.32 15.27 21.86
CA GLU A 207 22.38 15.53 22.82
C GLU A 207 23.11 16.87 22.60
N TYR A 208 22.98 17.47 21.40
CA TYR A 208 23.69 18.71 21.01
C TYR A 208 22.80 19.95 20.98
N GLU A 209 21.53 19.79 20.70
CA GLU A 209 20.61 20.92 20.52
C GLU A 209 19.20 20.57 20.99
N ASP A 210 18.56 21.53 21.65
CA ASP A 210 17.14 21.52 21.99
C ASP A 210 16.50 22.82 21.48
N THR A 211 15.87 22.75 20.29
CA THR A 211 15.39 23.93 19.59
C THR A 211 14.23 23.62 18.68
N THR A 212 13.62 24.65 18.11
CA THR A 212 12.62 24.53 17.07
C THR A 212 13.19 24.94 15.72
N GLY A 213 12.83 24.20 14.68
CA GLY A 213 13.23 24.49 13.31
C GLY A 213 12.04 24.49 12.38
N THR A 214 12.30 24.90 11.14
CA THR A 214 11.34 24.77 10.05
C THR A 214 11.86 23.76 9.05
N ARG A 215 11.09 22.71 8.80
CA ARG A 215 11.37 21.76 7.72
C ARG A 215 11.17 22.47 6.40
N ARG A 216 12.19 22.51 5.59
CA ARG A 216 12.17 23.10 4.24
C ARG A 216 12.41 22.03 3.19
N ASN A 217 12.24 22.36 1.93
CA ASN A 217 12.44 21.45 0.80
C ASN A 217 11.54 20.21 0.90
N SER A 218 10.29 20.40 1.33
CA SER A 218 9.24 19.37 1.39
C SER A 218 8.02 19.74 0.53
N ASP A 219 8.20 20.68 -0.37
CA ASP A 219 7.20 21.11 -1.33
C ASP A 219 6.83 19.97 -2.29
N LEU A 220 5.61 20.01 -2.75
CA LEU A 220 5.06 19.02 -3.66
C LEU A 220 4.09 19.67 -4.63
N ASP A 221 4.31 19.44 -5.91
CA ASP A 221 3.34 19.60 -6.98
C ASP A 221 3.07 18.25 -7.60
N GLN A 222 1.81 17.81 -7.59
CA GLN A 222 1.44 16.53 -8.20
C GLN A 222 0.12 16.62 -8.96
N PHE A 223 0.06 15.91 -10.06
CA PHE A 223 -1.16 15.68 -10.82
C PHE A 223 -1.37 14.18 -11.01
N ARG A 224 -2.60 13.74 -10.85
CA ARG A 224 -3.03 12.36 -11.07
C ARG A 224 -4.29 12.35 -11.91
N ALA A 225 -4.33 11.45 -12.88
CA ALA A 225 -5.53 11.13 -13.65
C ALA A 225 -5.74 9.61 -13.64
N GLU A 226 -6.94 9.18 -13.37
CA GLU A 226 -7.32 7.77 -13.28
C GLU A 226 -8.66 7.55 -13.95
N SER A 227 -8.78 6.52 -14.77
CA SER A 227 -10.03 6.14 -15.40
C SER A 227 -10.24 4.64 -15.32
N CYS A 228 -11.47 4.23 -15.09
CA CYS A 228 -11.86 2.84 -15.11
C CYS A 228 -13.16 2.68 -15.89
N VAL A 229 -13.20 1.75 -16.85
CA VAL A 229 -14.36 1.43 -17.68
C VAL A 229 -14.73 -0.03 -17.47
N PHE A 230 -16.00 -0.29 -17.23
CA PHE A 230 -16.58 -1.61 -16.98
C PHE A 230 -17.53 -1.99 -18.13
N LEU A 231 -17.15 -2.98 -18.94
CA LEU A 231 -17.92 -3.48 -20.09
C LEU A 231 -18.27 -4.96 -19.87
N GLY A 232 -19.34 -5.21 -19.12
CA GLY A 232 -19.70 -6.58 -18.75
C GLY A 232 -18.59 -7.25 -17.93
N PRO A 233 -17.98 -8.34 -18.44
CA PRO A 233 -16.89 -9.05 -17.77
C PRO A 233 -15.51 -8.37 -17.94
N LEU A 234 -15.44 -7.33 -18.78
CA LEU A 234 -14.22 -6.62 -19.09
C LEU A 234 -14.10 -5.35 -18.25
N GLN A 235 -12.92 -5.14 -17.66
CA GLN A 235 -12.55 -3.93 -16.94
C GLN A 235 -11.27 -3.36 -17.56
N TRP A 236 -11.31 -2.10 -17.93
CA TRP A 236 -10.14 -1.36 -18.43
C TRP A 236 -9.82 -0.22 -17.48
N HIS A 237 -8.64 -0.25 -16.89
CA HIS A 237 -8.16 0.72 -15.92
C HIS A 237 -6.89 1.39 -16.43
N THR A 238 -6.87 2.72 -16.42
CA THR A 238 -5.72 3.53 -16.83
C THR A 238 -5.38 4.53 -15.72
N TYR A 239 -4.10 4.67 -15.44
CA TYR A 239 -3.56 5.53 -14.40
C TYR A 239 -2.40 6.35 -14.94
N TYR A 240 -2.38 7.63 -14.62
CA TYR A 240 -1.30 8.55 -14.89
C TYR A 240 -1.01 9.40 -13.66
N TYR A 241 0.27 9.53 -13.33
CA TYR A 241 0.76 10.33 -12.22
C TYR A 241 2.01 11.07 -12.63
N ILE A 242 2.11 12.35 -12.26
CA ILE A 242 3.32 13.14 -12.39
C ILE A 242 3.48 14.00 -11.13
N SER A 243 4.71 14.10 -10.63
CA SER A 243 5.02 14.97 -9.51
C SER A 243 6.39 15.62 -9.64
N TYR A 244 6.51 16.76 -9.00
CA TYR A 244 7.74 17.44 -8.67
C TYR A 244 7.75 17.69 -7.18
N ARG A 245 8.81 17.25 -6.49
CA ARG A 245 8.89 17.37 -5.03
C ARG A 245 10.29 17.63 -4.52
N GLY A 246 10.36 18.37 -3.41
CA GLY A 246 11.54 18.45 -2.59
C GLY A 246 11.74 17.16 -1.80
N LEU A 247 12.98 16.80 -1.58
CA LEU A 247 13.37 15.68 -0.73
C LEU A 247 14.18 16.24 0.44
N PRO A 248 13.54 16.54 1.57
CA PRO A 248 14.25 17.04 2.73
C PRO A 248 15.14 15.93 3.28
N GLY A 249 16.41 16.22 3.49
CA GLY A 249 17.39 15.31 4.11
C GLY A 249 17.09 15.00 5.57
N GLY A 250 17.72 14.01 6.16
CA GLY A 250 17.71 13.78 7.61
C GLY A 250 18.58 14.81 8.35
N ILE A 251 18.22 15.16 9.58
CA ILE A 251 19.02 16.02 10.44
C ILE A 251 20.20 15.20 10.99
N VAL A 252 21.43 15.45 10.54
CA VAL A 252 22.56 14.58 10.91
C VAL A 252 23.08 14.86 12.31
N ARG A 253 23.41 16.12 12.65
CA ARG A 253 23.93 16.51 13.97
C ARG A 253 23.30 17.80 14.50
N ARG A 254 23.17 18.81 13.65
CA ARG A 254 22.66 20.14 13.99
C ARG A 254 21.61 20.58 13.01
N LEU A 255 20.74 21.47 13.46
CA LEU A 255 19.69 22.03 12.63
C LEU A 255 20.23 22.74 11.37
N SER A 256 21.42 23.36 11.47
CA SER A 256 22.10 23.99 10.32
C SER A 256 22.39 23.02 9.18
N ASP A 257 22.53 21.73 9.46
CA ASP A 257 22.82 20.71 8.46
C ASP A 257 21.63 20.45 7.52
N LEU A 258 20.42 20.83 7.93
CA LEU A 258 19.19 20.72 7.15
C LEU A 258 19.14 21.61 5.90
N TYR A 259 19.86 22.72 5.93
CA TYR A 259 19.72 23.76 4.91
C TYR A 259 20.69 23.59 3.74
N THR A 260 21.52 22.57 3.80
CA THR A 260 22.55 22.32 2.78
C THR A 260 22.13 21.28 1.75
N ASP A 261 21.09 20.49 2.01
CA ASP A 261 20.62 19.48 1.07
C ASP A 261 19.41 19.97 0.28
N VAL A 262 19.53 19.94 -1.02
CA VAL A 262 18.50 20.33 -1.97
C VAL A 262 18.22 19.16 -2.91
N GLY A 263 17.86 18.01 -2.34
CA GLY A 263 17.38 16.88 -3.13
C GLY A 263 16.05 17.22 -3.80
N ARG A 264 15.93 16.90 -5.08
CA ARG A 264 14.72 17.09 -5.90
C ARG A 264 14.39 15.84 -6.65
N GLU A 265 13.10 15.55 -6.80
CA GLU A 265 12.59 14.40 -7.52
C GLU A 265 11.48 14.79 -8.48
N TRP A 266 11.59 14.32 -9.71
CA TRP A 266 10.55 14.33 -10.74
C TRP A 266 10.14 12.89 -10.99
N ASP A 267 8.88 12.60 -10.81
CA ASP A 267 8.35 11.25 -10.91
C ASP A 267 7.17 11.22 -11.89
N GLN A 268 7.20 10.29 -12.82
CA GLN A 268 6.16 10.08 -13.81
C GLN A 268 5.86 8.60 -13.89
N ASN A 269 4.60 8.25 -13.64
CA ASN A 269 4.11 6.88 -13.69
C ASN A 269 2.91 6.78 -14.61
N PHE A 270 2.91 5.80 -15.47
CA PHE A 270 1.79 5.46 -16.33
C PHE A 270 1.57 3.96 -16.31
N PHE A 271 0.34 3.52 -16.18
CA PHE A 271 -0.03 2.16 -16.54
C PHE A 271 -1.43 2.09 -17.15
N SER A 272 -1.63 1.08 -17.97
CA SER A 272 -2.93 0.68 -18.47
C SER A 272 -3.07 -0.82 -18.33
N GLN A 273 -4.18 -1.27 -17.75
CA GLN A 273 -4.47 -2.67 -17.51
C GLN A 273 -5.86 -3.04 -18.00
N LEU A 274 -5.96 -4.22 -18.60
CA LEU A 274 -7.17 -4.81 -19.09
C LEU A 274 -7.38 -6.14 -18.35
N SER A 275 -8.52 -6.32 -17.70
CA SER A 275 -8.89 -7.54 -17.00
C SER A 275 -10.23 -8.02 -17.51
N TRP A 276 -10.27 -9.27 -17.93
CA TRP A 276 -11.50 -9.96 -18.31
C TRP A 276 -11.70 -11.17 -17.39
N GLN A 277 -12.91 -11.34 -16.88
CA GLN A 277 -13.27 -12.49 -16.04
C GLN A 277 -14.69 -12.91 -16.29
N ASP A 278 -14.90 -14.21 -16.53
CA ASP A 278 -16.22 -14.77 -16.76
C ASP A 278 -16.32 -16.21 -16.25
N HIS A 279 -17.56 -16.70 -16.12
CA HIS A 279 -17.88 -18.04 -15.64
C HIS A 279 -18.81 -18.77 -16.64
N PHE A 280 -18.46 -20.00 -16.99
CA PHE A 280 -19.16 -20.86 -17.91
C PHE A 280 -19.58 -22.16 -17.19
N GLY A 281 -20.70 -22.11 -16.48
CA GLY A 281 -21.12 -23.20 -15.61
C GLY A 281 -20.11 -23.41 -14.46
N SER A 282 -19.49 -24.59 -14.42
CA SER A 282 -18.47 -24.95 -13.43
C SER A 282 -17.08 -24.41 -13.74
N PHE A 283 -16.87 -23.85 -14.93
CA PHE A 283 -15.59 -23.25 -15.33
C PHE A 283 -15.58 -21.76 -15.10
N GLY A 284 -14.49 -21.25 -14.51
CA GLY A 284 -14.19 -19.85 -14.46
C GLY A 284 -12.91 -19.56 -15.24
N LEU A 285 -12.87 -18.42 -15.93
CA LEU A 285 -11.69 -17.95 -16.65
C LEU A 285 -11.43 -16.48 -16.33
N ARG A 286 -10.15 -16.13 -16.19
CA ARG A 286 -9.69 -14.76 -16.04
C ARG A 286 -8.46 -14.54 -16.91
N ALA A 287 -8.41 -13.42 -17.61
CA ALA A 287 -7.26 -12.99 -18.38
C ALA A 287 -6.91 -11.54 -18.05
N ILE A 288 -5.63 -11.23 -17.92
CA ILE A 288 -5.13 -9.90 -17.59
C ILE A 288 -4.01 -9.54 -18.55
N LEU A 289 -4.01 -8.28 -19.00
CA LEU A 289 -2.91 -7.63 -19.69
C LEU A 289 -2.62 -6.30 -19.02
N LYS A 290 -1.35 -5.96 -18.83
CA LYS A 290 -0.91 -4.67 -18.31
C LYS A 290 0.36 -4.21 -18.98
N TYR A 291 0.44 -2.92 -19.24
CA TYR A 291 1.67 -2.22 -19.59
C TYR A 291 1.87 -1.05 -18.65
N ALA A 292 3.09 -0.86 -18.16
CA ALA A 292 3.48 0.28 -17.34
C ALA A 292 4.77 0.90 -17.85
N ASN A 293 4.90 2.21 -17.65
CA ASN A 293 6.06 3.01 -18.02
C ASN A 293 6.30 4.05 -16.92
N ASP A 294 7.45 3.96 -16.27
CA ASP A 294 7.80 4.83 -15.16
C ASP A 294 9.13 5.54 -15.43
N ARG A 295 9.18 6.82 -15.10
CA ARG A 295 10.37 7.64 -15.17
C ARG A 295 10.57 8.37 -13.86
N LEU A 296 11.76 8.23 -13.29
CA LEU A 296 12.17 8.89 -12.06
C LEU A 296 13.45 9.68 -12.36
N HIS A 297 13.43 10.99 -12.18
CA HIS A 297 14.60 11.83 -12.20
C HIS A 297 14.89 12.33 -10.80
N TYR A 298 16.06 12.03 -10.29
CA TYR A 298 16.54 12.45 -8.98
C TYR A 298 17.77 13.35 -9.14
N ARG A 299 17.76 14.50 -8.47
CA ARG A 299 18.89 15.41 -8.36
C ARG A 299 19.17 15.74 -6.91
N SER A 300 20.44 15.65 -6.52
CA SER A 300 20.92 16.10 -5.20
C SER A 300 22.24 16.80 -5.40
N ASP A 301 22.34 18.03 -4.89
CA ASP A 301 23.53 18.84 -4.87
C ASP A 301 24.15 18.82 -3.46
N TYR A 302 24.11 17.65 -2.79
CA TYR A 302 24.59 17.47 -1.43
C TYR A 302 26.10 17.65 -1.34
N ASP A 303 26.53 18.68 -0.64
CA ASP A 303 27.94 19.06 -0.46
C ASP A 303 28.31 19.04 1.04
N TYR A 304 28.25 17.87 1.66
CA TYR A 304 28.71 17.69 3.03
C TYR A 304 29.90 16.74 3.08
N ASN A 305 31.13 17.27 2.95
CA ASN A 305 32.43 16.59 3.10
C ASN A 305 32.68 15.32 2.27
N MET A 306 31.74 14.87 1.48
CA MET A 306 31.85 13.80 0.50
C MET A 306 30.96 14.18 -0.67
N SER A 307 31.48 14.95 -1.61
CA SER A 307 30.82 15.47 -2.81
C SER A 307 30.10 14.38 -3.61
N VAL A 308 28.93 13.94 -3.17
CA VAL A 308 28.08 13.03 -3.93
C VAL A 308 27.01 13.87 -4.62
N HIS A 309 27.41 14.55 -5.69
CA HIS A 309 26.45 15.11 -6.62
C HIS A 309 25.79 13.98 -7.38
N SER A 310 24.49 13.86 -7.26
CA SER A 310 23.71 12.87 -7.99
C SER A 310 22.71 13.59 -8.90
N ASN A 311 22.76 13.30 -10.19
CA ASN A 311 21.79 13.75 -11.17
C ASN A 311 21.50 12.57 -12.09
N VAL A 312 20.43 11.83 -11.78
CA VAL A 312 20.19 10.52 -12.38
C VAL A 312 18.74 10.39 -12.80
N THR A 313 18.55 9.91 -14.02
CA THR A 313 17.24 9.51 -14.54
C THR A 313 17.17 7.99 -14.63
N TYR A 314 16.16 7.41 -14.00
CA TYR A 314 15.79 6.02 -14.16
C TYR A 314 14.57 5.94 -15.05
N HIS A 315 14.58 4.96 -15.94
CA HIS A 315 13.44 4.62 -16.78
C HIS A 315 13.20 3.12 -16.71
N GLN A 316 11.98 2.74 -16.44
CA GLN A 316 11.56 1.34 -16.39
C GLN A 316 10.28 1.12 -17.18
N GLN A 317 10.17 -0.04 -17.78
CA GLN A 317 8.96 -0.52 -18.44
C GLN A 317 8.59 -1.87 -17.86
N ASP A 318 7.30 -2.18 -17.91
CA ASP A 318 6.75 -3.43 -17.37
C ASP A 318 5.60 -3.89 -18.28
N ALA A 319 5.71 -5.09 -18.83
CA ALA A 319 4.64 -5.74 -19.55
C ALA A 319 4.26 -7.04 -18.81
N TYR A 320 2.99 -7.21 -18.50
CA TYR A 320 2.47 -8.33 -17.73
C TYR A 320 1.25 -8.94 -18.41
N GLY A 321 1.24 -10.25 -18.49
CA GLY A 321 0.10 -11.04 -18.92
C GLY A 321 -0.16 -12.18 -17.95
N ALA A 322 -1.43 -12.46 -17.65
CA ALA A 322 -1.82 -13.56 -16.77
C ALA A 322 -3.09 -14.23 -17.28
N VAL A 323 -3.17 -15.54 -17.08
CA VAL A 323 -4.36 -16.34 -17.33
C VAL A 323 -4.59 -17.23 -16.11
N ALA A 324 -5.82 -17.26 -15.60
CA ALA A 324 -6.27 -18.17 -14.56
C ALA A 324 -7.53 -18.91 -15.01
N ALA A 325 -7.54 -20.22 -14.79
CA ALA A 325 -8.70 -21.10 -15.07
C ALA A 325 -9.06 -21.84 -13.79
N SER A 326 -10.36 -21.96 -13.51
CA SER A 326 -10.86 -22.73 -12.37
C SER A 326 -11.96 -23.68 -12.81
N TYR A 327 -12.03 -24.81 -12.12
CA TYR A 327 -13.10 -25.78 -12.26
C TYR A 327 -13.63 -26.16 -10.88
N SER A 328 -14.94 -26.07 -10.70
CA SER A 328 -15.60 -26.39 -9.43
C SER A 328 -16.57 -27.55 -9.64
N TYR A 329 -16.44 -28.62 -8.85
CA TYR A 329 -17.34 -29.75 -8.84
C TYR A 329 -17.74 -30.08 -7.40
N LYS A 330 -19.01 -29.87 -7.07
CA LYS A 330 -19.55 -30.01 -5.69
C LYS A 330 -18.69 -29.20 -4.69
N ASP A 331 -18.07 -29.90 -3.75
CA ASP A 331 -17.29 -29.34 -2.66
C ASP A 331 -15.79 -29.13 -3.03
N LEU A 332 -15.39 -29.59 -4.21
CA LEU A 332 -14.00 -29.52 -4.69
C LEU A 332 -13.87 -28.47 -5.80
N GLY A 333 -12.86 -27.62 -5.66
CA GLY A 333 -12.43 -26.68 -6.71
C GLY A 333 -10.94 -26.86 -6.99
N VAL A 334 -10.58 -26.67 -8.25
CA VAL A 334 -9.17 -26.66 -8.70
C VAL A 334 -8.96 -25.41 -9.53
N SER A 335 -7.84 -24.74 -9.34
CA SER A 335 -7.45 -23.55 -10.11
C SER A 335 -6.02 -23.69 -10.60
N LEU A 336 -5.80 -23.36 -11.85
CA LEU A 336 -4.49 -23.27 -12.48
C LEU A 336 -4.31 -21.84 -13.00
N SER A 337 -3.20 -21.19 -12.66
CA SER A 337 -2.87 -19.89 -13.22
C SER A 337 -1.42 -19.81 -13.68
N SER A 338 -1.17 -19.01 -14.70
CA SER A 338 0.17 -18.75 -15.20
C SER A 338 0.30 -17.27 -15.58
N ASP A 339 1.38 -16.66 -15.10
CA ASP A 339 1.71 -15.25 -15.29
C ASP A 339 3.05 -15.13 -15.99
N LEU A 340 3.15 -14.23 -16.95
CA LEU A 340 4.40 -13.85 -17.59
C LEU A 340 4.60 -12.34 -17.41
N ARG A 341 5.78 -11.96 -16.96
CA ARG A 341 6.17 -10.57 -16.79
C ARG A 341 7.54 -10.32 -17.41
N TRP A 342 7.61 -9.28 -18.21
CA TRP A 342 8.82 -8.67 -18.68
C TRP A 342 8.97 -7.29 -18.03
N SER A 343 10.13 -6.99 -17.45
CA SER A 343 10.43 -5.67 -16.89
C SER A 343 11.86 -5.28 -17.18
N ASP A 344 12.11 -4.02 -17.50
CA ASP A 344 13.44 -3.49 -17.73
C ASP A 344 13.79 -2.34 -16.80
N LEU A 345 15.06 -1.97 -16.80
CA LEU A 345 15.58 -0.80 -16.11
C LEU A 345 16.76 -0.22 -16.87
N THR A 346 16.68 1.07 -17.15
CA THR A 346 17.80 1.88 -17.63
C THR A 346 18.07 3.03 -16.64
N ALA A 347 19.33 3.49 -16.60
CA ALA A 347 19.72 4.67 -15.84
C ALA A 347 20.87 5.37 -16.54
N ASP A 348 20.89 6.70 -16.48
CA ASP A 348 21.98 7.55 -17.01
C ASP A 348 23.18 7.63 -16.04
N LEU A 349 23.37 6.60 -15.23
CA LEU A 349 24.51 6.43 -14.34
C LEU A 349 25.73 5.93 -15.10
N LYS A 350 26.89 6.48 -14.76
CA LYS A 350 28.17 6.00 -15.28
C LYS A 350 28.35 4.51 -14.95
N HIS A 351 28.64 3.70 -15.98
CA HIS A 351 28.79 2.25 -15.90
C HIS A 351 27.51 1.45 -15.57
N PHE A 352 26.33 2.06 -15.58
CA PHE A 352 25.09 1.30 -15.50
C PHE A 352 24.89 0.47 -16.78
N SER A 353 24.59 -0.80 -16.62
CA SER A 353 24.31 -1.69 -17.76
C SER A 353 22.81 -1.92 -17.85
N TYR A 354 22.25 -1.72 -19.02
CA TYR A 354 20.87 -2.11 -19.30
C TYR A 354 20.59 -3.54 -18.82
N VAL A 355 19.49 -3.71 -18.15
CA VAL A 355 19.01 -4.99 -17.65
C VAL A 355 17.51 -5.14 -17.89
N TYR A 356 17.11 -6.34 -18.34
CA TYR A 356 15.72 -6.73 -18.30
C TYR A 356 15.55 -8.08 -17.63
N ARG A 357 14.41 -8.27 -16.98
CA ARG A 357 14.00 -9.47 -16.24
C ARG A 357 12.81 -10.10 -16.91
N LEU A 358 12.88 -11.40 -17.13
CA LEU A 358 11.75 -12.23 -17.49
C LEU A 358 11.37 -13.09 -16.28
N ASP A 359 10.14 -12.98 -15.82
CA ASP A 359 9.59 -13.67 -14.66
C ASP A 359 8.31 -14.41 -15.04
N ASN A 360 8.31 -15.72 -14.88
CA ASN A 360 7.13 -16.58 -15.06
C ASN A 360 6.77 -17.24 -13.75
N LYS A 361 5.49 -17.20 -13.42
CA LYS A 361 4.92 -17.88 -12.26
C LYS A 361 3.78 -18.77 -12.70
N THR A 362 3.72 -19.99 -12.18
CA THR A 362 2.62 -20.92 -12.42
C THR A 362 2.18 -21.50 -11.10
N SER A 363 0.90 -21.42 -10.80
CA SER A 363 0.32 -21.94 -9.56
C SER A 363 -0.79 -22.95 -9.84
N LEU A 364 -0.84 -23.97 -8.98
CA LEU A 364 -1.93 -24.92 -8.89
C LEU A 364 -2.52 -24.85 -7.48
N SER A 365 -3.82 -24.57 -7.38
CA SER A 365 -4.55 -24.47 -6.11
C SER A 365 -5.69 -25.47 -6.08
N VAL A 366 -5.88 -26.10 -4.92
CA VAL A 366 -7.00 -27.02 -4.66
C VAL A 366 -7.78 -26.50 -3.47
N PHE A 367 -9.08 -26.39 -3.64
CA PHE A 367 -10.05 -25.91 -2.65
C PHE A 367 -11.02 -27.03 -2.32
N TYR A 368 -11.23 -27.28 -1.02
CA TYR A 368 -12.25 -28.23 -0.57
C TYR A 368 -13.10 -27.57 0.51
N ARG A 369 -14.43 -27.64 0.34
CA ARG A 369 -15.41 -27.11 1.30
C ARG A 369 -16.43 -28.18 1.63
N TRP A 370 -16.49 -28.54 2.89
CA TRP A 370 -17.44 -29.51 3.38
C TRP A 370 -18.06 -29.05 4.69
N LYS A 371 -19.37 -28.76 4.70
CA LYS A 371 -20.06 -28.17 5.83
C LYS A 371 -19.32 -26.89 6.32
N GLY A 372 -18.88 -26.84 7.57
CA GLY A 372 -18.12 -25.72 8.12
C GLY A 372 -16.61 -25.77 7.84
N LEU A 373 -16.08 -26.87 7.31
CA LEU A 373 -14.66 -27.03 7.00
C LEU A 373 -14.32 -26.46 5.62
N ALA A 374 -13.28 -25.64 5.54
CA ALA A 374 -12.69 -25.20 4.29
C ALA A 374 -11.18 -25.43 4.31
N LEU A 375 -10.68 -26.09 3.27
CA LEU A 375 -9.26 -26.38 3.08
C LEU A 375 -8.79 -25.75 1.77
N ASN A 376 -7.59 -25.21 1.76
CA ASN A 376 -6.92 -24.73 0.57
C ASN A 376 -5.46 -25.15 0.59
N ALA A 377 -4.93 -25.60 -0.53
CA ALA A 377 -3.51 -25.86 -0.71
C ALA A 377 -3.09 -25.34 -2.09
N THR A 378 -1.96 -24.63 -2.13
CA THR A 378 -1.41 -24.07 -3.37
C THR A 378 0.06 -24.41 -3.50
N GLY A 379 0.45 -24.87 -4.69
CA GLY A 379 1.82 -24.96 -5.14
C GLY A 379 2.12 -23.86 -6.15
N LEU A 380 3.25 -23.16 -5.98
CA LEU A 380 3.71 -22.09 -6.85
C LEU A 380 5.10 -22.40 -7.37
N TYR A 381 5.25 -22.49 -8.68
CA TYR A 381 6.55 -22.57 -9.36
C TYR A 381 6.89 -21.20 -9.95
N THR A 382 8.12 -20.75 -9.70
CA THR A 382 8.64 -19.49 -10.24
C THR A 382 9.90 -19.75 -11.04
N TYR A 383 9.92 -19.22 -12.25
CA TYR A 383 11.09 -19.09 -13.13
C TYR A 383 11.42 -17.61 -13.29
N CYS A 384 12.68 -17.22 -13.06
CA CYS A 384 13.13 -15.84 -13.24
C CYS A 384 14.50 -15.82 -13.88
N ARG A 385 14.70 -14.96 -14.89
CA ARG A 385 15.97 -14.78 -15.56
C ARG A 385 16.22 -13.32 -15.86
N ASP A 386 17.40 -12.85 -15.44
CA ASP A 386 17.90 -11.53 -15.79
C ASP A 386 18.79 -11.60 -17.03
N HIS A 387 18.58 -10.67 -17.95
CA HIS A 387 19.38 -10.52 -19.14
C HIS A 387 20.21 -9.23 -19.02
N THR A 388 21.51 -9.41 -18.95
CA THR A 388 22.52 -8.35 -18.82
C THR A 388 23.70 -8.66 -19.71
N ARG A 389 24.70 -7.77 -19.80
CA ARG A 389 25.95 -8.04 -20.54
C ARG A 389 26.67 -9.32 -20.06
N ARG A 390 26.56 -9.65 -18.77
CA ARG A 390 27.01 -10.94 -18.23
C ARG A 390 25.78 -11.75 -17.92
N GLN A 391 25.61 -12.88 -18.57
CA GLN A 391 24.45 -13.74 -18.40
C GLN A 391 24.33 -14.19 -16.93
N ALA A 392 23.16 -14.01 -16.35
CA ALA A 392 22.82 -14.54 -15.04
C ALA A 392 22.18 -15.94 -15.18
N ASP A 393 22.44 -16.81 -14.24
CA ASP A 393 21.81 -18.12 -14.19
C ASP A 393 20.32 -17.98 -13.92
N PRO A 394 19.48 -18.78 -14.57
CA PRO A 394 18.04 -18.75 -14.31
C PRO A 394 17.75 -19.26 -12.89
N LEU A 395 16.80 -18.59 -12.22
CA LEU A 395 16.30 -18.98 -10.92
C LEU A 395 15.07 -19.86 -11.10
N HIS A 396 15.08 -21.05 -10.51
CA HIS A 396 13.94 -21.97 -10.42
C HIS A 396 13.59 -22.18 -8.95
N ARG A 397 12.35 -21.92 -8.56
CA ARG A 397 11.91 -22.13 -7.17
C ARG A 397 10.49 -22.65 -7.11
N PHE A 398 10.29 -23.54 -6.17
CA PHE A 398 8.98 -24.04 -5.80
C PHE A 398 8.67 -23.61 -4.36
N THR A 399 7.49 -23.06 -4.13
CA THR A 399 6.95 -22.71 -2.82
C THR A 399 5.54 -23.26 -2.70
N TRP A 400 5.04 -23.38 -1.49
CA TRP A 400 3.71 -23.88 -1.25
C TRP A 400 3.10 -23.27 0.00
N ASP A 401 1.79 -23.27 0.05
CA ASP A 401 0.99 -22.88 1.20
C ASP A 401 -0.17 -23.86 1.41
N ALA A 402 -0.63 -23.92 2.65
CA ALA A 402 -1.82 -24.66 3.02
C ALA A 402 -2.57 -23.91 4.10
N MET A 403 -3.88 -23.88 3.97
CA MET A 403 -4.79 -23.20 4.89
C MET A 403 -5.96 -24.13 5.23
N ALA A 404 -6.41 -24.02 6.50
CA ALA A 404 -7.60 -24.70 6.97
C ALA A 404 -8.44 -23.72 7.81
N SER A 405 -9.75 -23.77 7.67
CA SER A 405 -10.67 -23.10 8.57
C SER A 405 -11.86 -23.97 8.90
N TYR A 406 -12.39 -23.81 10.12
CA TYR A 406 -13.62 -24.44 10.55
C TYR A 406 -14.56 -23.41 11.14
N THR A 407 -15.76 -23.30 10.56
CA THR A 407 -16.79 -22.35 10.98
C THR A 407 -17.92 -23.08 11.69
N LEU A 408 -18.25 -22.61 12.88
CA LEU A 408 -19.36 -23.08 13.72
C LEU A 408 -20.19 -21.90 14.20
N GLY A 409 -21.35 -21.69 13.59
CA GLY A 409 -22.17 -20.50 13.84
C GLY A 409 -21.39 -19.24 13.49
N ASP A 410 -21.28 -18.31 14.45
CA ASP A 410 -20.59 -17.03 14.31
C ASP A 410 -19.05 -17.13 14.49
N TRP A 411 -18.55 -18.31 14.89
CA TRP A 411 -17.16 -18.54 15.19
C TRP A 411 -16.42 -19.22 14.05
N THR A 412 -15.21 -18.78 13.74
CA THR A 412 -14.31 -19.42 12.78
C THR A 412 -12.94 -19.57 13.40
N LEU A 413 -12.47 -20.82 13.46
CA LEU A 413 -11.07 -21.15 13.73
C LEU A 413 -10.34 -21.29 12.39
N ARG A 414 -9.12 -20.76 12.29
CA ARG A 414 -8.31 -20.84 11.08
C ARG A 414 -6.85 -21.05 11.39
N THR A 415 -6.14 -21.66 10.47
CA THR A 415 -4.69 -21.80 10.52
C THR A 415 -4.12 -21.82 9.11
N PHE A 416 -2.90 -21.33 8.95
CA PHE A 416 -2.17 -21.50 7.70
C PHE A 416 -0.67 -21.71 7.92
N TYR A 417 -0.08 -22.39 6.96
CA TYR A 417 1.36 -22.38 6.71
C TYR A 417 1.62 -21.80 5.33
N LYS A 418 2.60 -20.91 5.21
CA LYS A 418 2.98 -20.29 3.94
C LYS A 418 4.50 -20.20 3.82
N SER A 419 5.01 -20.61 2.66
CA SER A 419 6.40 -20.42 2.28
C SER A 419 6.47 -19.53 1.06
N VAL A 420 7.21 -18.44 1.15
CA VAL A 420 7.46 -17.50 0.05
C VAL A 420 8.93 -17.14 -0.01
N PHE A 421 9.36 -16.59 -1.14
CA PHE A 421 10.70 -16.03 -1.28
C PHE A 421 10.64 -14.70 -2.04
N ARG A 422 11.63 -13.86 -1.80
CA ARG A 422 11.84 -12.60 -2.50
C ARG A 422 13.04 -12.72 -3.43
N ILE A 423 12.82 -12.41 -4.71
CA ILE A 423 13.90 -12.25 -5.68
C ILE A 423 14.57 -10.90 -5.41
N PRO A 424 15.93 -10.82 -5.37
CA PRO A 424 16.60 -9.53 -5.26
C PRO A 424 16.15 -8.57 -6.36
N THR A 425 15.96 -7.30 -6.02
CA THR A 425 15.51 -6.27 -6.97
C THR A 425 16.62 -5.94 -7.98
N LEU A 426 16.29 -5.22 -9.03
CA LEU A 426 17.29 -4.80 -10.00
C LEU A 426 18.32 -3.86 -9.36
N ASN A 427 17.91 -3.00 -8.41
CA ASN A 427 18.84 -2.19 -7.63
C ASN A 427 19.72 -3.03 -6.72
N ASP A 428 19.17 -4.02 -6.01
CA ASP A 428 19.95 -4.90 -5.14
C ASP A 428 21.12 -5.56 -5.90
N LEU A 429 20.89 -5.92 -7.16
CA LEU A 429 21.86 -6.65 -7.98
C LEU A 429 22.76 -5.76 -8.83
N TYR A 430 22.22 -4.70 -9.43
CA TYR A 430 22.86 -4.01 -10.55
C TYR A 430 23.16 -2.53 -10.31
N TYR A 431 22.70 -1.94 -9.20
CA TYR A 431 23.01 -0.55 -8.88
C TYR A 431 24.51 -0.37 -8.67
N THR A 432 25.11 0.56 -9.41
CA THR A 432 26.57 0.68 -9.56
C THR A 432 27.32 0.98 -8.25
N LEU A 433 26.66 1.61 -7.27
CA LEU A 433 27.30 2.00 -6.00
C LEU A 433 27.29 0.90 -4.95
N VAL A 434 26.16 0.18 -4.79
CA VAL A 434 25.96 -0.77 -3.69
C VAL A 434 25.46 -2.14 -4.13
N GLY A 435 25.10 -2.31 -5.40
CA GLY A 435 24.54 -3.57 -5.92
C GLY A 435 25.51 -4.75 -5.85
N ASN A 436 24.97 -5.94 -5.60
CA ASN A 436 25.73 -7.17 -5.49
C ASN A 436 25.08 -8.30 -6.28
N ARG A 437 25.70 -8.71 -7.37
CA ARG A 437 25.20 -9.78 -8.27
C ARG A 437 25.23 -11.17 -7.66
N SER A 438 25.91 -11.35 -6.53
CA SER A 438 26.03 -12.64 -5.83
C SER A 438 24.90 -12.87 -4.82
N LEU A 439 23.90 -11.98 -4.76
CA LEU A 439 22.78 -12.12 -3.83
C LEU A 439 21.93 -13.34 -4.15
N ARG A 440 21.57 -14.04 -3.08
CA ARG A 440 20.59 -15.13 -3.10
C ARG A 440 19.21 -14.60 -2.75
N PRO A 441 18.14 -15.29 -3.18
CA PRO A 441 16.79 -14.97 -2.73
C PRO A 441 16.65 -15.04 -1.21
N GLU A 442 15.82 -14.17 -0.67
CA GLU A 442 15.41 -14.14 0.73
C GLU A 442 14.20 -15.05 0.93
N TYR A 443 14.20 -15.90 1.96
CA TYR A 443 13.15 -16.90 2.21
C TYR A 443 12.36 -16.55 3.46
N THR A 444 11.03 -16.63 3.37
CA THR A 444 10.11 -16.42 4.49
C THR A 444 9.22 -17.65 4.67
N LYS A 445 9.10 -18.09 5.93
CA LYS A 445 8.13 -19.09 6.35
C LYS A 445 7.22 -18.47 7.40
N GLN A 446 5.93 -18.71 7.27
CA GLN A 446 4.90 -18.16 8.13
C GLN A 446 3.98 -19.27 8.63
N VAL A 447 3.67 -19.23 9.92
CA VAL A 447 2.64 -20.05 10.55
C VAL A 447 1.71 -19.11 11.31
N ASP A 448 0.42 -19.35 11.20
CA ASP A 448 -0.60 -18.52 11.85
C ASP A 448 -1.72 -19.41 12.37
N VAL A 449 -2.20 -19.08 13.54
CA VAL A 449 -3.42 -19.65 14.13
C VAL A 449 -4.28 -18.51 14.61
N GLY A 450 -5.47 -18.43 14.06
CA GLY A 450 -6.37 -17.33 14.36
C GLY A 450 -7.80 -17.80 14.60
N PHE A 451 -8.53 -16.95 15.28
CA PHE A 451 -9.93 -17.16 15.43
C PHE A 451 -10.71 -15.86 15.18
N SER A 452 -11.93 -15.96 14.68
CA SER A 452 -12.81 -14.82 14.49
C SER A 452 -14.22 -15.11 14.96
N TYR A 453 -14.84 -14.06 15.49
CA TYR A 453 -16.26 -13.99 15.76
C TYR A 453 -16.89 -12.96 14.83
N SER A 454 -17.95 -13.34 14.11
CA SER A 454 -18.65 -12.46 13.18
C SER A 454 -20.15 -12.58 13.41
N HIS A 455 -20.71 -11.52 13.95
CA HIS A 455 -22.14 -11.36 14.17
C HIS A 455 -22.60 -10.05 13.53
N ASP A 456 -23.85 -9.90 13.17
CA ASP A 456 -24.40 -8.81 12.34
C ASP A 456 -23.69 -7.45 12.43
N TRP A 457 -23.48 -6.96 13.63
CA TRP A 457 -22.91 -5.64 13.89
C TRP A 457 -21.46 -5.66 14.40
N LEU A 458 -20.90 -6.85 14.73
CA LEU A 458 -19.59 -7.01 15.37
C LEU A 458 -18.74 -8.07 14.68
N GLN A 459 -17.52 -7.69 14.32
CA GLN A 459 -16.48 -8.61 13.87
C GLN A 459 -15.26 -8.48 14.78
N VAL A 460 -14.77 -9.59 15.29
CA VAL A 460 -13.54 -9.67 16.10
C VAL A 460 -12.63 -10.70 15.48
N GLN A 461 -11.37 -10.36 15.29
CA GLN A 461 -10.33 -11.27 14.80
C GLN A 461 -9.13 -11.22 15.74
N LEU A 462 -8.58 -12.38 16.06
CA LEU A 462 -7.37 -12.54 16.85
C LEU A 462 -6.49 -13.56 16.15
N ASP A 463 -5.26 -13.18 15.77
CA ASP A 463 -4.31 -14.02 15.06
C ASP A 463 -2.98 -14.05 15.81
N GLY A 464 -2.52 -15.25 16.18
CA GLY A 464 -1.16 -15.49 16.66
C GLY A 464 -0.29 -16.02 15.54
N TYR A 465 0.88 -15.42 15.33
CA TYR A 465 1.72 -15.76 14.21
C TYR A 465 3.20 -15.97 14.57
N TYR A 466 3.86 -16.79 13.76
CA TYR A 466 5.29 -17.01 13.78
C TYR A 466 5.85 -16.83 12.38
N ASN A 467 6.74 -15.85 12.19
CA ASN A 467 7.44 -15.56 10.94
C ASN A 467 8.93 -15.80 11.10
N HIS A 468 9.52 -16.42 10.11
CA HIS A 468 10.91 -16.76 10.04
C HIS A 468 11.49 -16.32 8.69
N VAL A 469 12.48 -15.42 8.70
CA VAL A 469 13.13 -14.90 7.50
C VAL A 469 14.60 -15.33 7.49
N LYS A 470 15.04 -15.90 6.36
CA LYS A 470 16.41 -16.36 6.13
C LYS A 470 17.00 -15.66 4.91
N ASP A 471 18.33 -15.43 4.96
CA ASP A 471 19.11 -14.75 3.90
C ASP A 471 18.58 -13.31 3.62
N ARG A 472 18.19 -12.59 4.67
CA ARG A 472 17.65 -11.23 4.56
C ARG A 472 18.62 -10.32 3.82
N ILE A 473 18.15 -9.61 2.82
CA ILE A 473 18.96 -8.71 2.01
C ILE A 473 18.95 -7.32 2.67
N VAL A 474 20.13 -6.85 3.06
CA VAL A 474 20.33 -5.55 3.70
C VAL A 474 21.53 -4.84 3.10
N CYS A 475 21.53 -3.51 3.14
CA CYS A 475 22.66 -2.69 2.74
C CYS A 475 23.54 -2.44 3.97
N LEU A 476 24.77 -2.93 3.92
CA LEU A 476 25.73 -2.82 5.03
C LEU A 476 27.10 -2.34 4.54
N PRO A 477 27.90 -1.67 5.41
CA PRO A 477 29.29 -1.36 5.09
C PRO A 477 30.10 -2.66 4.98
N LEU A 478 30.96 -2.74 3.97
CA LEU A 478 31.90 -3.84 3.84
C LEU A 478 32.97 -3.77 4.93
N LYS A 479 33.28 -4.91 5.54
CA LYS A 479 34.25 -5.00 6.63
C LYS A 479 35.60 -4.44 6.19
N GLY A 480 36.11 -3.46 6.93
CA GLY A 480 37.40 -2.81 6.65
C GLY A 480 37.38 -1.81 5.47
N SER A 481 36.22 -1.40 5.01
CA SER A 481 36.04 -0.45 3.92
C SER A 481 34.94 0.55 4.25
N PHE A 482 35.03 1.76 3.69
CA PHE A 482 33.93 2.75 3.70
C PHE A 482 32.87 2.49 2.63
N GLN A 483 33.00 1.41 1.86
CA GLN A 483 32.04 1.04 0.82
C GLN A 483 30.86 0.26 1.41
N TRP A 484 29.64 0.60 0.96
CA TRP A 484 28.41 -0.10 1.28
C TRP A 484 28.09 -1.12 0.18
N SER A 485 27.50 -2.23 0.54
CA SER A 485 27.03 -3.23 -0.42
C SER A 485 25.77 -3.93 0.07
N MET A 486 24.95 -4.37 -0.87
CA MET A 486 23.84 -5.27 -0.60
C MET A 486 24.36 -6.66 -0.27
N LEU A 487 23.97 -7.21 0.86
CA LEU A 487 24.43 -8.51 1.36
C LEU A 487 23.26 -9.37 1.83
N ASN A 488 23.37 -10.68 1.66
CA ASN A 488 22.52 -11.63 2.38
C ASN A 488 23.02 -11.73 3.81
N TYR A 489 22.50 -10.88 4.66
CA TYR A 489 22.84 -10.86 6.07
C TYR A 489 21.54 -10.86 6.86
N GLY A 490 21.36 -11.91 7.59
CA GLY A 490 20.26 -11.88 8.51
C GLY A 490 19.38 -13.09 8.47
N TYR A 491 19.05 -13.42 9.68
CA TYR A 491 18.13 -14.44 10.09
C TYR A 491 17.28 -13.80 11.16
N THR A 492 15.99 -13.66 10.92
CA THR A 492 15.09 -13.04 11.89
C THR A 492 13.93 -13.95 12.23
N ARG A 493 13.43 -13.79 13.46
CA ARG A 493 12.28 -14.49 13.98
C ARG A 493 11.33 -13.49 14.60
N CYS A 494 10.11 -13.47 14.14
CA CYS A 494 9.04 -12.64 14.68
C CYS A 494 7.92 -13.53 15.23
N LEU A 495 7.62 -13.38 16.53
CA LEU A 495 6.40 -13.88 17.17
C LEU A 495 5.48 -12.70 17.39
N GLY A 496 4.18 -12.86 17.11
CA GLY A 496 3.26 -11.75 17.35
C GLY A 496 1.81 -12.18 17.47
N VAL A 497 1.01 -11.21 17.87
CA VAL A 497 -0.44 -11.32 18.00
C VAL A 497 -1.07 -10.05 17.41
N ASP A 498 -2.02 -10.23 16.52
CA ASP A 498 -2.84 -9.16 15.95
C ASP A 498 -4.29 -9.28 16.43
N LEU A 499 -4.86 -8.18 16.90
CA LEU A 499 -6.27 -8.03 17.23
C LEU A 499 -6.91 -7.01 16.29
N SER A 500 -8.07 -7.34 15.72
CA SER A 500 -8.90 -6.41 14.96
C SER A 500 -10.35 -6.53 15.39
N VAL A 501 -10.97 -5.39 15.68
CA VAL A 501 -12.39 -5.29 16.06
C VAL A 501 -13.06 -4.27 15.16
N ASN A 502 -14.12 -4.68 14.47
CA ASN A 502 -14.97 -3.81 13.68
C ASN A 502 -16.40 -3.92 14.19
N ALA A 503 -16.99 -2.79 14.57
CA ALA A 503 -18.39 -2.74 14.99
C ALA A 503 -19.11 -1.63 14.23
N THR A 504 -20.28 -1.96 13.67
CA THR A 504 -21.15 -1.00 13.00
C THR A 504 -22.54 -1.14 13.60
N PHE A 505 -22.97 -0.10 14.31
CA PHE A 505 -24.22 -0.13 15.05
C PHE A 505 -24.98 1.18 14.88
N LYS A 506 -26.14 1.14 14.23
CA LYS A 506 -26.97 2.33 13.91
C LYS A 506 -26.15 3.43 13.23
N HIS A 507 -25.76 4.46 13.97
CA HIS A 507 -25.03 5.63 13.54
C HIS A 507 -23.55 5.58 13.92
N HIS A 508 -23.07 4.49 14.49
CA HIS A 508 -21.74 4.36 15.06
C HIS A 508 -20.92 3.34 14.28
N ILE A 509 -19.71 3.71 13.91
CA ILE A 509 -18.70 2.81 13.32
C ILE A 509 -17.49 2.86 14.26
N ILE A 510 -17.03 1.70 14.72
CA ILE A 510 -15.88 1.56 15.59
C ILE A 510 -14.91 0.58 14.93
N MET A 511 -13.65 0.99 14.82
CA MET A 511 -12.55 0.12 14.44
C MET A 511 -11.48 0.19 15.53
N LEU A 512 -11.05 -0.96 16.03
CA LEU A 512 -9.92 -1.06 16.94
C LEU A 512 -8.94 -2.05 16.37
N SER A 513 -7.67 -1.73 16.43
CA SER A 513 -6.61 -2.68 16.11
C SER A 513 -5.50 -2.63 17.16
N GLY A 514 -4.88 -3.79 17.39
CA GLY A 514 -3.75 -3.92 18.29
C GLY A 514 -2.77 -4.95 17.76
N THR A 515 -1.50 -4.67 17.90
CA THR A 515 -0.42 -5.59 17.52
C THR A 515 0.58 -5.68 18.64
N PHE A 516 0.91 -6.89 19.02
CA PHE A 516 2.10 -7.22 19.77
C PHE A 516 3.06 -8.01 18.88
N GLN A 517 4.35 -7.65 18.86
CA GLN A 517 5.36 -8.41 18.13
C GLN A 517 6.71 -8.43 18.85
N ASP A 518 7.34 -9.60 18.84
CA ASP A 518 8.70 -9.82 19.32
C ASP A 518 9.56 -10.26 18.14
N ASP A 519 10.12 -9.28 17.42
CA ASP A 519 10.94 -9.49 16.23
C ASP A 519 12.42 -9.40 16.59
N ARG A 520 13.15 -10.51 16.45
CA ARG A 520 14.52 -10.70 16.93
C ARG A 520 15.49 -11.05 15.81
N ASN A 521 16.67 -10.44 15.88
CA ASN A 521 17.82 -10.84 15.10
C ASN A 521 18.40 -12.16 15.64
N ARG A 522 18.51 -13.16 14.79
CA ARG A 522 19.06 -14.49 15.11
C ARG A 522 20.23 -14.87 14.20
N THR A 523 20.88 -13.90 13.60
CA THR A 523 21.89 -14.10 12.55
C THR A 523 23.13 -14.80 13.06
N ASN A 524 23.72 -14.30 14.14
CA ASN A 524 24.98 -14.83 14.66
C ASN A 524 24.89 -15.07 16.17
N PRO A 525 24.79 -16.31 16.64
CA PRO A 525 24.66 -16.63 18.06
C PRO A 525 25.76 -16.09 18.98
N GLY A 526 26.93 -15.75 18.44
CA GLY A 526 28.03 -15.12 19.19
C GLY A 526 28.20 -13.63 18.92
N GLY A 527 27.35 -13.05 18.08
CA GLY A 527 27.40 -11.63 17.72
C GLY A 527 26.85 -10.72 18.82
N LYS A 528 27.33 -9.48 18.84
CA LYS A 528 26.86 -8.47 19.81
C LYS A 528 25.39 -8.09 19.63
N ASP A 529 24.87 -8.21 18.40
CA ASP A 529 23.51 -7.92 17.99
C ASP A 529 22.59 -9.16 18.00
N TYR A 530 23.09 -10.30 18.52
CA TYR A 530 22.27 -11.51 18.61
C TYR A 530 21.15 -11.34 19.64
N ASN A 531 19.93 -11.65 19.23
CA ASN A 531 18.72 -11.47 20.03
C ASN A 531 18.27 -10.03 20.25
N ASP A 532 18.90 -9.06 19.61
CA ASP A 532 18.42 -7.69 19.56
C ASP A 532 17.12 -7.56 18.75
N PHE A 533 16.33 -6.56 19.03
CA PHE A 533 15.13 -6.25 18.25
C PHE A 533 15.51 -5.80 16.84
N VAL A 534 14.73 -6.21 15.87
CA VAL A 534 14.87 -5.70 14.50
C VAL A 534 14.58 -4.20 14.47
N ALA A 535 15.42 -3.46 13.74
CA ALA A 535 15.28 -2.02 13.63
C ALA A 535 13.92 -1.59 13.06
N TYR A 536 13.35 -0.51 13.61
CA TYR A 536 12.05 0.05 13.25
C TYR A 536 10.84 -0.86 13.51
N ALA A 537 10.99 -1.89 14.34
CA ALA A 537 9.91 -2.81 14.74
C ALA A 537 9.42 -2.45 16.16
N PRO A 538 8.29 -1.74 16.33
CA PRO A 538 7.72 -1.48 17.65
C PRO A 538 7.17 -2.77 18.25
N ARG A 539 7.28 -2.94 19.55
CA ARG A 539 6.69 -4.11 20.23
C ARG A 539 5.18 -4.03 20.32
N TRP A 540 4.66 -2.85 20.54
CA TRP A 540 3.22 -2.58 20.65
C TRP A 540 2.81 -1.50 19.67
N SER A 541 1.68 -1.68 19.04
CA SER A 541 0.97 -0.64 18.33
C SER A 541 -0.53 -0.83 18.49
N PHE A 542 -1.25 0.29 18.63
CA PHE A 542 -2.70 0.30 18.78
C PHE A 542 -3.28 1.39 17.89
N SER A 543 -4.45 1.15 17.35
CA SER A 543 -5.25 2.19 16.71
C SER A 543 -6.72 2.06 17.09
N ALA A 544 -7.40 3.20 17.13
CA ALA A 544 -8.81 3.29 17.39
C ALA A 544 -9.43 4.34 16.46
N ILE A 545 -10.54 4.00 15.82
CA ILE A 545 -11.34 4.92 15.03
C ILE A 545 -12.77 4.83 15.52
N TYR A 546 -13.35 5.97 15.83
CA TYR A 546 -14.75 6.11 16.12
C TYR A 546 -15.38 7.10 15.16
N THR A 547 -16.46 6.71 14.49
CA THR A 547 -17.21 7.56 13.57
C THR A 547 -18.69 7.58 13.95
N PHE A 548 -19.24 8.77 13.97
CA PHE A 548 -20.66 9.02 14.17
C PHE A 548 -21.27 9.63 12.90
N LEU A 549 -22.36 9.02 12.40
CA LEU A 549 -23.07 9.46 11.18
C LEU A 549 -24.54 9.73 11.52
N TRP A 550 -25.01 10.96 11.32
CA TRP A 550 -26.41 11.30 11.62
C TRP A 550 -26.91 12.49 10.82
N LYS A 551 -27.98 12.30 10.05
CA LYS A 551 -28.69 13.36 9.32
C LYS A 551 -27.77 14.34 8.55
N GLY A 552 -26.86 13.80 7.76
CA GLY A 552 -25.89 14.58 7.00
C GLY A 552 -24.64 14.99 7.78
N TRP A 553 -24.61 14.86 9.10
CA TRP A 553 -23.40 15.03 9.92
C TRP A 553 -22.54 13.77 9.90
N SER A 554 -21.25 13.97 9.78
CA SER A 554 -20.22 12.96 10.03
C SER A 554 -19.19 13.53 11.02
N ALA A 555 -18.85 12.77 12.05
CA ALA A 555 -17.79 13.13 12.98
C ALA A 555 -16.94 11.90 13.25
N SER A 556 -15.63 12.02 13.09
CA SER A 556 -14.69 10.92 13.31
C SER A 556 -13.53 11.38 14.17
N VAL A 557 -13.14 10.52 15.09
CA VAL A 557 -11.90 10.62 15.85
C VAL A 557 -11.10 9.36 15.59
N SER A 558 -9.86 9.51 15.21
CA SER A 558 -8.93 8.40 15.06
C SER A 558 -7.67 8.64 15.87
N ASP A 559 -7.19 7.60 16.52
CA ASP A 559 -6.01 7.62 17.38
C ASP A 559 -5.07 6.50 16.98
N MET A 560 -3.76 6.75 17.04
CA MET A 560 -2.73 5.76 16.78
C MET A 560 -1.60 5.91 17.79
N PHE A 561 -1.31 4.83 18.48
CA PHE A 561 -0.17 4.68 19.36
C PHE A 561 0.87 3.74 18.76
N VAL A 562 2.14 4.13 18.79
CA VAL A 562 3.31 3.31 18.39
C VAL A 562 4.34 3.36 19.51
N ASP A 563 4.71 2.18 20.01
CA ASP A 563 5.70 2.01 21.08
C ASP A 563 7.11 2.44 20.63
N LYS A 564 8.00 2.61 21.58
CA LYS A 564 9.42 2.86 21.34
C LYS A 564 10.05 1.77 20.48
N ARG A 565 11.00 2.15 19.64
CA ARG A 565 11.67 1.23 18.72
C ARG A 565 13.11 1.64 18.48
N TYR A 566 13.94 0.67 18.18
CA TYR A 566 15.34 0.92 17.85
C TYR A 566 15.49 1.21 16.35
N TRP A 567 16.42 2.06 15.97
CA TRP A 567 16.69 2.43 14.58
C TRP A 567 17.98 1.79 14.03
N THR A 568 18.81 1.19 14.89
CA THR A 568 20.03 0.47 14.54
C THR A 568 19.89 -1.03 14.76
N ALA A 569 20.77 -1.82 14.15
CA ALA A 569 20.85 -3.27 14.36
C ALA A 569 21.30 -3.63 15.78
N GLN A 570 22.14 -2.81 16.39
CA GLN A 570 22.48 -2.91 17.82
C GLN A 570 21.50 -2.03 18.58
N ASN A 571 20.76 -2.62 19.51
CA ASN A 571 19.78 -1.90 20.31
C ASN A 571 20.48 -1.02 21.34
N SER A 572 21.01 0.11 20.92
CA SER A 572 21.56 1.11 21.85
C SER A 572 20.45 1.58 22.79
N VAL A 573 20.68 1.43 24.09
CA VAL A 573 19.71 1.81 25.12
C VAL A 573 19.58 3.33 25.20
N ASP A 574 20.62 4.04 24.74
CA ASP A 574 20.76 5.48 24.92
C ASP A 574 20.13 6.33 23.81
N ASP A 575 19.67 5.72 22.70
CA ASP A 575 19.08 6.45 21.56
C ASP A 575 17.97 5.65 20.82
N PRO A 576 16.87 5.23 21.50
CA PRO A 576 15.71 4.68 20.82
C PRO A 576 14.88 5.80 20.20
N LEU A 577 14.12 5.47 19.14
CA LEU A 577 12.98 6.29 18.71
C LEU A 577 11.87 6.20 19.77
N ASP A 578 11.45 7.35 20.27
CA ASP A 578 10.42 7.46 21.30
C ASP A 578 9.06 6.90 20.82
N ALA A 579 8.28 6.47 21.80
CA ALA A 579 6.88 6.16 21.57
C ALA A 579 6.10 7.44 21.25
N TYR A 580 5.11 7.33 20.37
CA TYR A 580 4.25 8.45 20.03
C TYR A 580 2.79 8.06 19.95
N ASN A 581 1.94 9.06 20.14
CA ASN A 581 0.50 8.96 19.97
C ASN A 581 0.04 10.14 19.09
N CYS A 582 -0.75 9.85 18.06
CA CYS A 582 -1.34 10.83 17.14
C CYS A 582 -2.84 10.67 17.09
N THR A 583 -3.57 11.74 17.46
CA THR A 583 -5.03 11.81 17.40
C THR A 583 -5.43 12.74 16.28
N ASP A 584 -6.29 12.25 15.37
CA ASP A 584 -6.84 13.01 14.25
C ASP A 584 -8.36 13.15 14.44
N VAL A 585 -8.93 14.29 14.06
CA VAL A 585 -10.36 14.58 14.13
C VAL A 585 -10.85 15.09 12.78
N LYS A 586 -12.00 14.61 12.33
CA LYS A 586 -12.68 15.07 11.13
C LYS A 586 -14.15 15.26 11.42
N VAL A 587 -14.72 16.40 10.99
CA VAL A 587 -16.16 16.70 11.07
C VAL A 587 -16.61 17.13 9.69
N GLY A 588 -17.75 16.61 9.24
CA GLY A 588 -18.35 16.95 7.97
C GLY A 588 -19.84 17.18 8.07
N TYR A 589 -20.37 17.98 7.19
CA TYR A 589 -21.80 18.19 6.99
C TYR A 589 -22.16 18.23 5.53
N THR A 590 -23.10 17.37 5.14
CA THR A 590 -23.65 17.29 3.78
C THR A 590 -25.03 17.90 3.74
N TYR A 591 -25.21 18.89 2.89
CA TYR A 591 -26.49 19.50 2.61
C TYR A 591 -26.74 19.50 1.11
N ARG A 592 -27.69 18.68 0.65
CA ARG A 592 -28.00 18.49 -0.76
C ARG A 592 -26.75 18.15 -1.59
N TRP A 593 -26.33 19.05 -2.46
CA TRP A 593 -25.21 18.92 -3.38
C TRP A 593 -23.86 19.40 -2.81
N LEU A 594 -23.85 19.97 -1.60
CA LEU A 594 -22.65 20.51 -0.94
C LEU A 594 -22.29 19.70 0.30
N THR A 595 -21.04 19.26 0.37
CA THR A 595 -20.42 18.72 1.59
C THR A 595 -19.28 19.63 2.02
N VAL A 596 -19.26 20.03 3.28
CA VAL A 596 -18.15 20.76 3.90
C VAL A 596 -17.54 19.90 4.98
N GLU A 597 -16.23 19.71 4.92
CA GLU A 597 -15.45 18.92 5.89
C GLU A 597 -14.37 19.80 6.50
N ALA A 598 -14.14 19.65 7.79
CA ALA A 598 -13.00 20.22 8.50
C ALA A 598 -12.24 19.08 9.18
N GLU A 599 -10.93 19.10 9.07
CA GLU A 599 -10.06 18.10 9.69
C GLU A 599 -8.92 18.74 10.47
N CYS A 600 -8.54 18.11 11.56
CA CYS A 600 -7.38 18.43 12.36
C CYS A 600 -6.57 17.16 12.59
N GLN A 601 -5.37 17.11 12.07
CA GLN A 601 -4.44 15.99 12.26
C GLN A 601 -3.41 16.36 13.33
N ASN A 602 -2.98 15.35 14.11
CA ASN A 602 -2.13 15.53 15.28
C ASN A 602 -2.69 16.62 16.23
N LEU A 603 -3.92 16.43 16.69
CA LEU A 603 -4.70 17.40 17.50
C LEU A 603 -3.91 17.96 18.70
N PHE A 604 -3.11 17.13 19.35
CA PHE A 604 -2.36 17.50 20.54
C PHE A 604 -0.96 18.06 20.26
N ASP A 605 -0.62 18.26 18.96
CA ASP A 605 0.66 18.83 18.51
C ASP A 605 1.88 18.09 19.06
N LYS A 606 1.82 16.76 19.06
CA LYS A 606 2.91 15.92 19.56
C LYS A 606 4.06 15.87 18.56
N PRO A 607 5.30 16.19 18.97
CA PRO A 607 6.46 15.92 18.13
C PRO A 607 6.69 14.41 18.04
N TYR A 608 6.98 13.92 16.85
CA TYR A 608 7.30 12.51 16.63
C TYR A 608 8.12 12.29 15.36
N GLU A 609 8.79 11.15 15.30
CA GLU A 609 9.54 10.68 14.13
C GLU A 609 9.12 9.27 13.78
N MET A 610 8.92 8.99 12.49
CA MET A 610 8.74 7.61 12.00
C MET A 610 10.08 6.99 11.60
N ILE A 611 10.96 7.80 11.07
CA ILE A 611 12.35 7.50 10.72
C ILE A 611 13.25 8.40 11.55
N GLN A 612 14.29 7.86 12.10
CA GLN A 612 15.27 8.60 12.91
C GLN A 612 15.76 9.85 12.17
N ARG A 613 15.66 11.00 12.83
CA ARG A 613 16.08 12.31 12.30
C ARG A 613 15.23 12.83 11.13
N TRP A 614 14.02 12.27 10.94
CA TRP A 614 12.99 12.79 10.07
C TRP A 614 11.79 13.24 10.90
N PRO A 615 11.85 14.46 11.49
CA PRO A 615 10.74 14.99 12.26
C PRO A 615 9.49 15.10 11.38
N MET A 616 8.38 14.68 11.94
CA MET A 616 7.07 14.73 11.29
C MET A 616 6.36 16.06 11.59
N PRO A 617 5.41 16.48 10.74
CA PRO A 617 4.64 17.69 11.00
C PRO A 617 3.88 17.62 12.32
N GLY A 618 3.82 18.72 13.05
CA GLY A 618 2.95 18.93 14.19
C GLY A 618 1.48 18.98 13.77
N ARG A 619 0.66 19.75 14.49
CA ARG A 619 -0.77 19.89 14.22
C ARG A 619 -1.04 20.51 12.85
N ARG A 620 -1.98 19.93 12.10
CA ARG A 620 -2.36 20.36 10.76
C ARG A 620 -3.88 20.48 10.65
N TYR A 621 -4.32 21.45 9.88
CA TYR A 621 -5.74 21.69 9.61
C TYR A 621 -6.01 21.62 8.12
N ALA A 622 -7.21 21.19 7.73
CA ALA A 622 -7.71 21.38 6.38
C ALA A 622 -9.22 21.56 6.38
N VAL A 623 -9.70 22.32 5.41
CA VAL A 623 -11.12 22.50 5.10
C VAL A 623 -11.35 22.09 3.67
N THR A 624 -12.33 21.23 3.44
CA THR A 624 -12.68 20.69 2.12
C THR A 624 -14.12 20.99 1.79
N MET A 625 -14.37 21.50 0.59
CA MET A 625 -15.68 21.65 0.02
C MET A 625 -15.83 20.69 -1.15
N LYS A 626 -16.91 19.89 -1.17
CA LYS A 626 -17.23 18.94 -2.23
C LYS A 626 -18.61 19.26 -2.80
N PHE A 627 -18.69 19.28 -4.11
CA PHE A 627 -19.92 19.51 -4.87
C PHE A 627 -20.28 18.23 -5.60
N THR A 628 -21.52 17.78 -5.50
CA THR A 628 -22.05 16.61 -6.22
C THR A 628 -23.21 17.08 -7.09
N LEU A 629 -23.06 16.99 -8.42
CA LEU A 629 -24.00 17.47 -9.45
C LEU A 629 -24.51 16.31 -10.29
#